data_980bc80329ee6fb5c397cc8c35bddd86
#
_entry.id   980bc80329ee6fb5c397cc8c35bddd86
#
_cell.length_a   1.000
_cell.length_b   1.000
_cell.length_c   1.000
_cell.angle_alpha   90.00
_cell.angle_beta   90.00
_cell.angle_gamma   90.00
#
_symmetry.space_group_name_H-M   'P 1'
#
loop_
_entity.id
_entity.type
_entity.pdbx_description
1 polymer ?
#
loop_
_entity_poly.entity_id
_entity_poly.type
_entity_poly.pdbx_seq_one_letter_code
_entity_poly.pdbx_strand_id
1 'polypeptide(L)'
;MTQLRHVQLEAAVNLRDPPRAEIEGENSVIVLENLQTLSLIKNFRCTDDILKRISNLKKLGIYYGIEPTDWSYYCLNNLVDLDQLEALKCFFYWKSPSFLKNVTFPELLKKLTFVHGNIPWEDMTIVGSLPNLQVLKLKSYAFLGPEWDPNEGEFVQLKFLLLENVNLKHWRADSIHFPKLERLFIKLCKHLEEIPSGIGEITTLQSIEVYYCRDSLVTSAKQIQETQQNFGNDDLQVRIL
;
A
#
# COMPACT_ATOMS: atom_id res chain seq x y z
N MET A 1 30.80 9.67 0.58
CA MET A 1 29.33 9.43 0.39
C MET A 1 28.73 8.39 1.36
N THR A 2 29.50 7.88 2.29
CA THR A 2 29.08 6.79 3.22
C THR A 2 28.12 7.21 4.34
N GLN A 3 27.69 8.48 4.41
CA GLN A 3 26.78 8.96 5.47
C GLN A 3 25.34 9.26 5.01
N LEU A 4 25.02 9.07 3.72
CA LEU A 4 23.70 9.37 3.17
C LEU A 4 22.68 8.36 3.66
N ARG A 5 21.71 8.79 4.50
CA ARG A 5 20.66 7.92 5.06
C ARG A 5 19.30 8.07 4.39
N HIS A 6 18.98 9.28 3.95
CA HIS A 6 17.67 9.59 3.42
C HIS A 6 17.78 10.42 2.16
N VAL A 7 17.19 9.93 1.08
CA VAL A 7 17.00 10.66 -0.16
C VAL A 7 15.49 10.83 -0.37
N GLN A 8 15.02 12.05 -0.15
CA GLN A 8 13.65 12.43 -0.42
C GLN A 8 13.66 13.51 -1.50
N LEU A 9 12.97 13.24 -2.58
CA LEU A 9 12.89 14.14 -3.72
C LEU A 9 11.54 14.86 -3.69
N GLU A 10 11.53 16.15 -3.99
CA GLU A 10 10.29 16.95 -4.07
C GLU A 10 9.48 16.61 -5.33
N ALA A 11 10.16 16.15 -6.38
CA ALA A 11 9.58 15.69 -7.62
C ALA A 11 10.17 14.34 -8.04
N ALA A 12 9.40 13.58 -8.83
CA ALA A 12 9.87 12.29 -9.33
C ALA A 12 11.04 12.47 -10.29
N VAL A 13 12.19 11.89 -9.96
CA VAL A 13 13.44 12.00 -10.71
C VAL A 13 13.82 10.64 -11.28
N ASN A 14 14.23 10.63 -12.57
CA ASN A 14 14.88 9.47 -13.17
C ASN A 14 16.28 9.32 -12.62
N LEU A 15 16.56 8.23 -11.96
CA LEU A 15 17.93 7.80 -11.72
C LEU A 15 18.41 7.04 -12.95
N ARG A 16 19.56 7.42 -13.49
CA ARG A 16 20.23 6.61 -14.50
C ARG A 16 20.79 5.37 -13.84
N ASP A 17 20.86 4.27 -14.60
CA ASP A 17 21.58 3.10 -14.12
C ASP A 17 23.02 3.55 -13.76
N PRO A 18 23.56 3.07 -12.63
CA PRO A 18 24.90 3.45 -12.24
C PRO A 18 25.88 3.06 -13.35
N PRO A 19 26.87 3.92 -13.65
CA PRO A 19 27.87 3.61 -14.66
C PRO A 19 28.51 2.25 -14.31
N ARG A 20 28.60 1.37 -15.28
CA ARG A 20 29.48 0.20 -15.16
C ARG A 20 30.89 0.76 -15.03
N ALA A 21 31.55 0.49 -13.93
CA ALA A 21 32.94 0.88 -13.77
C ALA A 21 33.78 0.03 -14.74
N GLU A 22 34.00 0.54 -15.95
CA GLU A 22 35.06 0.07 -16.85
C GLU A 22 36.38 0.65 -16.35
N ILE A 23 36.81 0.25 -15.18
CA ILE A 23 38.16 0.49 -14.70
C ILE A 23 38.78 -0.89 -14.51
N GLU A 24 39.71 -1.22 -15.39
CA GLU A 24 40.57 -2.38 -15.26
C GLU A 24 41.22 -2.38 -13.87
N GLY A 25 40.83 -3.32 -13.01
CA GLY A 25 41.59 -3.63 -11.82
C GLY A 25 40.82 -3.77 -10.48
N GLU A 26 39.73 -3.08 -10.21
CA GLU A 26 38.94 -3.26 -8.98
C GLU A 26 37.46 -3.01 -9.23
N ASN A 27 36.68 -4.10 -9.23
CA ASN A 27 35.20 -4.06 -9.21
C ASN A 27 34.70 -3.60 -7.83
N SER A 28 35.04 -2.38 -7.39
CA SER A 28 34.47 -1.84 -6.17
C SER A 28 33.09 -1.27 -6.49
N VAL A 29 32.07 -2.13 -6.34
CA VAL A 29 30.67 -1.69 -6.35
C VAL A 29 30.45 -0.74 -5.17
N ILE A 30 30.14 0.53 -5.44
CA ILE A 30 29.81 1.47 -4.37
C ILE A 30 28.48 1.02 -3.74
N VAL A 31 28.55 0.53 -2.51
CA VAL A 31 27.38 0.17 -1.69
C VAL A 31 27.01 1.35 -0.81
N LEU A 32 25.73 1.69 -0.80
CA LEU A 32 25.15 2.76 0.05
C LEU A 32 24.61 2.16 1.35
N GLU A 33 25.50 1.58 2.16
CA GLU A 33 25.16 0.79 3.37
C GLU A 33 24.27 1.55 4.37
N ASN A 34 24.38 2.87 4.42
CA ASN A 34 23.62 3.70 5.35
C ASN A 34 22.29 4.19 4.77
N LEU A 35 21.98 3.93 3.48
CA LEU A 35 20.77 4.41 2.85
C LEU A 35 19.54 3.65 3.36
N GLN A 36 18.65 4.35 4.05
CA GLN A 36 17.42 3.79 4.63
C GLN A 36 16.15 4.25 3.94
N THR A 37 16.17 5.40 3.27
CA THR A 37 15.00 5.95 2.59
C THR A 37 15.37 6.45 1.20
N LEU A 38 14.61 5.99 0.22
CA LEU A 38 14.67 6.44 -1.16
C LEU A 38 13.24 6.68 -1.64
N SER A 39 12.87 7.92 -1.97
CA SER A 39 11.49 8.22 -2.33
C SER A 39 11.36 9.07 -3.59
N LEU A 40 10.23 8.87 -4.28
CA LEU A 40 9.88 9.52 -5.55
C LEU A 40 10.86 9.25 -6.70
N ILE A 41 11.40 8.04 -6.75
CA ILE A 41 12.24 7.62 -7.87
C ILE A 41 11.35 7.25 -9.05
N LYS A 42 11.60 7.90 -10.18
CA LYS A 42 10.82 7.66 -11.40
C LYS A 42 11.33 6.42 -12.13
N ASN A 43 10.38 5.54 -12.50
CA ASN A 43 10.64 4.35 -13.31
C ASN A 43 11.78 3.46 -12.78
N PHE A 44 11.82 3.29 -11.45
CA PHE A 44 12.86 2.52 -10.77
C PHE A 44 12.88 1.07 -11.25
N ARG A 45 14.06 0.58 -11.59
CA ARG A 45 14.31 -0.81 -11.99
C ARG A 45 14.95 -1.56 -10.83
N CYS A 46 14.35 -2.67 -10.46
CA CYS A 46 14.83 -3.52 -9.36
C CYS A 46 15.85 -4.55 -9.88
N THR A 47 16.90 -4.09 -10.57
CA THR A 47 17.98 -4.99 -11.02
C THR A 47 18.85 -5.38 -9.82
N ASP A 48 19.43 -6.59 -9.87
CA ASP A 48 20.33 -7.09 -8.83
C ASP A 48 21.47 -6.13 -8.50
N ASP A 49 22.06 -5.52 -9.54
CA ASP A 49 23.15 -4.55 -9.35
C ASP A 49 22.72 -3.31 -8.55
N ILE A 50 21.48 -2.85 -8.76
CA ILE A 50 20.93 -1.70 -8.02
C ILE A 50 20.60 -2.13 -6.60
N LEU A 51 19.88 -3.25 -6.42
CA LEU A 51 19.39 -3.69 -5.11
C LEU A 51 20.54 -4.03 -4.16
N LYS A 52 21.60 -4.68 -4.63
CA LYS A 52 22.82 -4.95 -3.86
C LYS A 52 23.48 -3.67 -3.31
N ARG A 53 23.33 -2.53 -3.99
CA ARG A 53 23.90 -1.25 -3.55
C ARG A 53 23.07 -0.56 -2.47
N ILE A 54 21.81 -0.94 -2.30
CA ILE A 54 20.85 -0.34 -1.37
C ILE A 54 20.18 -1.38 -0.47
N SER A 55 20.87 -2.47 -0.16
CA SER A 55 20.33 -3.64 0.57
C SER A 55 19.74 -3.29 1.95
N ASN A 56 20.20 -2.21 2.60
CA ASN A 56 19.69 -1.76 3.90
C ASN A 56 18.49 -0.80 3.81
N LEU A 57 17.85 -0.73 2.62
CA LEU A 57 16.73 0.19 2.41
C LEU A 57 15.50 -0.24 3.20
N LYS A 58 14.95 0.69 4.00
CA LYS A 58 13.74 0.47 4.81
C LYS A 58 12.49 1.08 4.19
N LYS A 59 12.65 2.13 3.39
CA LYS A 59 11.53 2.84 2.76
C LYS A 59 11.83 3.14 1.32
N LEU A 60 10.94 2.69 0.43
CA LEU A 60 11.04 2.91 -1.01
C LEU A 60 9.76 3.57 -1.54
N GLY A 61 9.91 4.65 -2.31
CA GLY A 61 8.83 5.29 -3.04
C GLY A 61 9.14 5.34 -4.52
N ILE A 62 8.29 4.74 -5.35
CA ILE A 62 8.47 4.64 -6.78
C ILE A 62 7.34 5.38 -7.49
N TYR A 63 7.66 6.10 -8.55
CA TYR A 63 6.72 6.73 -9.46
C TYR A 63 6.87 6.14 -10.86
N TYR A 64 5.86 5.45 -11.35
CA TYR A 64 5.82 4.93 -12.72
C TYR A 64 5.11 5.93 -13.63
N GLY A 65 5.91 6.70 -14.37
CA GLY A 65 5.44 7.80 -15.24
C GLY A 65 5.25 7.41 -16.70
N ILE A 66 5.62 6.21 -17.10
CA ILE A 66 5.49 5.66 -18.44
C ILE A 66 4.61 4.41 -18.32
N GLU A 67 3.64 4.28 -19.23
CA GLU A 67 2.88 3.04 -19.34
C GLU A 67 3.81 1.93 -19.83
N PRO A 68 4.10 0.92 -19.02
CA PRO A 68 4.97 -0.15 -19.46
C PRO A 68 4.20 -1.06 -20.43
N THR A 69 4.82 -1.37 -21.55
CA THR A 69 4.34 -2.43 -22.43
C THR A 69 4.52 -3.81 -21.78
N ASP A 70 5.51 -3.91 -20.89
CA ASP A 70 5.82 -5.10 -20.12
C ASP A 70 6.44 -4.71 -18.75
N TRP A 71 5.84 -5.19 -17.67
CA TRP A 71 6.33 -4.97 -16.30
C TRP A 71 7.64 -5.72 -16.01
N SER A 72 7.98 -6.77 -16.76
CA SER A 72 9.24 -7.52 -16.60
C SER A 72 10.48 -6.63 -16.73
N TYR A 73 10.39 -5.55 -17.52
CA TYR A 73 11.46 -4.55 -17.67
C TYR A 73 11.91 -3.95 -16.32
N TYR A 74 11.00 -3.83 -15.36
CA TYR A 74 11.28 -3.25 -14.06
C TYR A 74 11.84 -4.24 -13.03
N CYS A 75 11.89 -5.55 -13.36
CA CYS A 75 12.41 -6.61 -12.49
C CYS A 75 11.79 -6.58 -11.08
N LEU A 76 10.47 -6.36 -10.97
CA LEU A 76 9.79 -6.13 -9.69
C LEU A 76 9.81 -7.37 -8.78
N ASN A 77 9.99 -8.55 -9.34
CA ASN A 77 10.13 -9.78 -8.55
C ASN A 77 11.38 -9.75 -7.65
N ASN A 78 12.40 -8.98 -8.02
CA ASN A 78 13.61 -8.86 -7.22
C ASN A 78 13.42 -7.93 -6.00
N LEU A 79 12.27 -7.24 -5.85
CA LEU A 79 11.99 -6.47 -4.64
C LEU A 79 12.08 -7.32 -3.37
N VAL A 80 11.86 -8.62 -3.47
CA VAL A 80 12.00 -9.59 -2.37
C VAL A 80 13.41 -9.57 -1.77
N ASP A 81 14.44 -9.21 -2.54
CA ASP A 81 15.84 -9.14 -2.09
C ASP A 81 16.12 -7.95 -1.16
N LEU A 82 15.19 -6.97 -1.08
CA LEU A 82 15.24 -5.91 -0.09
C LEU A 82 14.63 -6.40 1.23
N ASP A 83 15.29 -7.32 1.88
CA ASP A 83 14.82 -8.01 3.10
C ASP A 83 14.54 -7.06 4.28
N GLN A 84 15.15 -5.85 4.30
CA GLN A 84 14.94 -4.81 5.31
C GLN A 84 13.80 -3.84 4.96
N LEU A 85 13.12 -4.01 3.80
CA LEU A 85 12.12 -3.06 3.36
C LEU A 85 10.82 -3.17 4.17
N GLU A 86 10.54 -2.13 4.95
CA GLU A 86 9.35 -2.05 5.80
C GLU A 86 8.22 -1.22 5.17
N ALA A 87 8.52 -0.32 4.25
CA ALA A 87 7.52 0.56 3.65
C ALA A 87 7.74 0.75 2.15
N LEU A 88 6.71 0.46 1.37
CA LEU A 88 6.69 0.66 -0.08
C LEU A 88 5.54 1.60 -0.47
N LYS A 89 5.83 2.54 -1.37
CA LYS A 89 4.84 3.44 -1.94
C LYS A 89 4.98 3.45 -3.46
N CYS A 90 3.91 3.08 -4.16
CA CYS A 90 3.84 3.05 -5.61
C CYS A 90 2.86 4.09 -6.11
N PHE A 91 3.35 4.97 -6.98
CA PHE A 91 2.55 5.93 -7.72
C PHE A 91 2.54 5.54 -9.19
N PHE A 92 1.36 5.58 -9.80
CA PHE A 92 1.19 5.29 -11.21
C PHE A 92 0.61 6.51 -11.91
N TYR A 93 1.20 6.92 -13.02
CA TYR A 93 0.61 7.95 -13.86
C TYR A 93 -0.45 7.35 -14.79
N TRP A 94 -0.25 6.09 -15.21
CA TRP A 94 -1.13 5.34 -16.11
C TRP A 94 -1.80 4.18 -15.38
N LYS A 95 -2.85 3.64 -16.02
CA LYS A 95 -3.48 2.39 -15.57
C LYS A 95 -2.43 1.28 -15.58
N SER A 96 -2.40 0.50 -14.53
CA SER A 96 -1.38 -0.54 -14.30
C SER A 96 -2.00 -1.84 -13.81
N PRO A 97 -3.00 -2.40 -14.55
CA PRO A 97 -3.83 -3.49 -14.05
C PRO A 97 -3.05 -4.78 -13.75
N SER A 98 -1.93 -5.01 -14.41
CA SER A 98 -1.11 -6.22 -14.22
C SER A 98 0.08 -6.02 -13.26
N PHE A 99 0.16 -4.87 -12.57
CA PHE A 99 1.30 -4.58 -11.68
C PHE A 99 1.52 -5.65 -10.63
N LEU A 100 0.46 -6.03 -9.88
CA LEU A 100 0.58 -6.98 -8.78
C LEU A 100 0.98 -8.39 -9.24
N LYS A 101 0.68 -8.75 -10.47
CA LYS A 101 1.08 -10.06 -11.04
C LYS A 101 2.57 -10.15 -11.37
N ASN A 102 3.28 -9.02 -11.33
CA ASN A 102 4.69 -8.92 -11.68
C ASN A 102 5.59 -8.50 -10.51
N VAL A 103 5.05 -8.43 -9.30
CA VAL A 103 5.80 -8.03 -8.11
C VAL A 103 5.82 -9.13 -7.07
N THR A 104 6.99 -9.33 -6.45
CA THR A 104 7.14 -10.15 -5.24
C THR A 104 7.54 -9.22 -4.10
N PHE A 105 6.68 -9.12 -3.08
CA PHE A 105 6.92 -8.23 -1.96
C PHE A 105 7.86 -8.86 -0.92
N PRO A 106 8.72 -8.04 -0.28
CA PRO A 106 9.53 -8.48 0.85
C PRO A 106 8.67 -8.92 2.04
N GLU A 107 9.10 -9.95 2.75
CA GLU A 107 8.35 -10.51 3.88
C GLU A 107 8.15 -9.51 5.03
N LEU A 108 9.16 -8.65 5.31
CA LEU A 108 9.08 -7.66 6.39
C LEU A 108 8.27 -6.41 6.04
N LEU A 109 7.56 -6.38 4.91
CA LEU A 109 6.79 -5.22 4.49
C LEU A 109 5.61 -4.97 5.44
N LYS A 110 5.64 -3.82 6.13
CA LYS A 110 4.63 -3.40 7.11
C LYS A 110 3.68 -2.33 6.59
N LYS A 111 4.12 -1.54 5.61
CA LYS A 111 3.36 -0.41 5.09
C LYS A 111 3.35 -0.40 3.58
N LEU A 112 2.16 -0.42 2.98
CA LEU A 112 1.97 -0.38 1.54
C LEU A 112 1.02 0.76 1.17
N THR A 113 1.41 1.54 0.17
CA THR A 113 0.58 2.62 -0.36
C THR A 113 0.55 2.53 -1.88
N PHE A 114 -0.64 2.50 -2.44
CA PHE A 114 -0.89 2.65 -3.87
C PHE A 114 -1.59 3.97 -4.15
N VAL A 115 -1.13 4.67 -5.17
CA VAL A 115 -1.74 5.91 -5.64
C VAL A 115 -1.96 5.81 -7.15
N HIS A 116 -3.18 5.94 -7.61
CA HIS A 116 -3.62 5.60 -8.96
C HIS A 116 -3.41 4.10 -9.26
N GLY A 117 -3.31 3.71 -10.51
CA GLY A 117 -3.00 2.32 -10.89
C GLY A 117 -4.17 1.59 -11.51
N ASN A 118 -5.40 1.80 -11.03
CA ASN A 118 -6.58 1.07 -11.51
C ASN A 118 -6.36 -0.45 -11.55
N ILE A 119 -5.72 -0.98 -10.49
CA ILE A 119 -5.46 -2.42 -10.32
C ILE A 119 -6.80 -3.11 -10.05
N PRO A 120 -7.09 -4.28 -10.63
CA PRO A 120 -8.31 -5.02 -10.32
C PRO A 120 -8.38 -5.43 -8.84
N TRP A 121 -9.58 -5.38 -8.24
CA TRP A 121 -9.77 -5.81 -6.85
C TRP A 121 -9.48 -7.29 -6.64
N GLU A 122 -9.61 -8.13 -7.66
CA GLU A 122 -9.30 -9.55 -7.62
C GLU A 122 -7.81 -9.81 -7.30
N ASP A 123 -6.92 -8.88 -7.69
CA ASP A 123 -5.49 -8.99 -7.39
C ASP A 123 -5.15 -8.55 -5.95
N MET A 124 -6.13 -8.07 -5.16
CA MET A 124 -5.93 -7.65 -3.77
C MET A 124 -5.50 -8.83 -2.87
N THR A 125 -5.80 -10.05 -3.23
CA THR A 125 -5.36 -11.26 -2.52
C THR A 125 -3.84 -11.34 -2.38
N ILE A 126 -3.09 -10.81 -3.37
CA ILE A 126 -1.62 -10.74 -3.33
C ILE A 126 -1.17 -9.81 -2.19
N VAL A 127 -1.90 -8.73 -1.96
CA VAL A 127 -1.62 -7.79 -0.85
C VAL A 127 -2.14 -8.35 0.48
N GLY A 128 -3.31 -8.99 0.46
CA GLY A 128 -3.96 -9.58 1.63
C GLY A 128 -3.14 -10.69 2.26
N SER A 129 -2.37 -11.43 1.44
CA SER A 129 -1.51 -12.54 1.89
C SER A 129 -0.21 -12.08 2.57
N LEU A 130 0.11 -10.78 2.60
CA LEU A 130 1.34 -10.27 3.20
C LEU A 130 1.33 -10.46 4.73
N PRO A 131 2.24 -11.27 5.30
CA PRO A 131 2.11 -11.73 6.68
C PRO A 131 2.34 -10.63 7.73
N ASN A 132 3.05 -9.57 7.38
CA ASN A 132 3.44 -8.49 8.30
C ASN A 132 2.80 -7.13 7.97
N LEU A 133 1.86 -7.07 7.00
CA LEU A 133 1.26 -5.82 6.58
C LEU A 133 0.36 -5.22 7.68
N GLN A 134 0.74 -4.05 8.18
CA GLN A 134 0.03 -3.33 9.24
C GLN A 134 -0.71 -2.08 8.74
N VAL A 135 -0.25 -1.47 7.67
CA VAL A 135 -0.80 -0.23 7.13
C VAL A 135 -1.01 -0.37 5.63
N LEU A 136 -2.26 -0.29 5.19
CA LEU A 136 -2.62 -0.25 3.78
C LEU A 136 -3.30 1.09 3.45
N LYS A 137 -2.80 1.76 2.41
CA LYS A 137 -3.38 3.02 1.93
C LYS A 137 -3.65 2.92 0.43
N LEU A 138 -4.91 3.00 0.06
CA LEU A 138 -5.38 2.98 -1.32
C LEU A 138 -5.92 4.35 -1.68
N LYS A 139 -5.30 5.02 -2.66
CA LYS A 139 -5.59 6.42 -2.98
C LYS A 139 -5.86 6.63 -4.47
N SER A 140 -6.80 7.52 -4.76
CA SER A 140 -7.00 8.08 -6.10
C SER A 140 -7.10 6.99 -7.19
N TYR A 141 -8.12 6.14 -7.11
CA TYR A 141 -8.32 5.04 -8.05
C TYR A 141 -7.16 4.02 -8.07
N ALA A 142 -6.55 3.77 -6.92
CA ALA A 142 -5.50 2.76 -6.81
C ALA A 142 -6.00 1.39 -7.29
N PHE A 143 -7.24 1.04 -6.93
CA PHE A 143 -7.93 -0.14 -7.39
C PHE A 143 -9.19 0.22 -8.18
N LEU A 144 -9.57 -0.65 -9.12
CA LEU A 144 -10.71 -0.47 -10.01
C LEU A 144 -11.61 -1.70 -9.97
N GLY A 145 -12.90 -1.44 -9.91
CA GLY A 145 -13.97 -2.44 -9.89
C GLY A 145 -15.02 -2.06 -8.86
N PRO A 146 -16.26 -2.52 -9.03
CA PRO A 146 -17.34 -2.15 -8.14
C PRO A 146 -17.35 -2.93 -6.81
N GLU A 147 -16.66 -4.07 -6.75
CA GLU A 147 -16.74 -5.01 -5.63
C GLU A 147 -15.37 -5.36 -5.05
N TRP A 148 -15.30 -5.47 -3.74
CA TRP A 148 -14.18 -6.03 -3.01
C TRP A 148 -14.68 -6.99 -1.95
N ASP A 149 -14.25 -8.24 -2.09
CA ASP A 149 -14.60 -9.37 -1.24
C ASP A 149 -13.29 -10.06 -0.80
N PRO A 150 -12.69 -9.67 0.35
CA PRO A 150 -11.47 -10.29 0.84
C PRO A 150 -11.72 -11.73 1.25
N ASN A 151 -10.69 -12.58 1.14
CA ASN A 151 -10.79 -13.96 1.58
C ASN A 151 -10.46 -14.09 3.07
N GLU A 152 -10.99 -15.15 3.70
CA GLU A 152 -10.60 -15.51 5.05
C GLU A 152 -9.10 -15.79 5.14
N GLY A 153 -8.46 -15.31 6.20
CA GLY A 153 -7.01 -15.42 6.41
C GLY A 153 -6.17 -14.35 5.72
N GLU A 154 -6.80 -13.41 5.00
CA GLU A 154 -6.11 -12.22 4.50
C GLU A 154 -5.99 -11.14 5.59
N PHE A 155 -5.09 -10.18 5.39
CA PHE A 155 -4.87 -8.99 6.24
C PHE A 155 -4.73 -9.27 7.73
N VAL A 156 -4.17 -10.42 8.10
CA VAL A 156 -4.08 -10.92 9.49
C VAL A 156 -3.37 -9.98 10.48
N GLN A 157 -2.56 -9.03 10.00
CA GLN A 157 -1.83 -8.06 10.83
C GLN A 157 -2.24 -6.61 10.55
N LEU A 158 -3.26 -6.38 9.69
CA LEU A 158 -3.63 -5.03 9.30
C LEU A 158 -4.26 -4.26 10.47
N LYS A 159 -3.68 -3.10 10.79
CA LYS A 159 -4.11 -2.19 11.86
C LYS A 159 -4.73 -0.90 11.34
N PHE A 160 -4.32 -0.47 10.16
CA PHE A 160 -4.79 0.77 9.56
C PHE A 160 -5.15 0.54 8.09
N LEU A 161 -6.39 0.86 7.72
CA LEU A 161 -6.88 0.87 6.35
C LEU A 161 -7.33 2.26 5.95
N LEU A 162 -6.78 2.79 4.87
CA LEU A 162 -7.23 4.02 4.24
C LEU A 162 -7.77 3.74 2.84
N LEU A 163 -9.02 4.09 2.60
CA LEU A 163 -9.67 4.14 1.29
C LEU A 163 -9.90 5.62 0.93
N GLU A 164 -9.13 6.17 0.00
CA GLU A 164 -9.26 7.56 -0.42
C GLU A 164 -9.54 7.65 -1.93
N ASN A 165 -10.73 8.14 -2.28
CA ASN A 165 -11.16 8.31 -3.66
C ASN A 165 -10.96 7.02 -4.50
N VAL A 166 -11.46 5.90 -3.99
CA VAL A 166 -11.47 4.60 -4.68
C VAL A 166 -12.79 4.39 -5.42
N ASN A 167 -12.75 3.65 -6.52
CA ASN A 167 -13.94 3.26 -7.28
C ASN A 167 -14.47 1.92 -6.80
N LEU A 168 -14.96 1.90 -5.56
CA LEU A 168 -15.57 0.75 -4.91
C LEU A 168 -17.03 1.09 -4.62
N LYS A 169 -17.93 0.19 -4.92
CA LYS A 169 -19.37 0.32 -4.65
C LYS A 169 -19.82 -0.61 -3.53
N HIS A 170 -19.45 -1.87 -3.60
CA HIS A 170 -19.81 -2.90 -2.65
C HIS A 170 -18.56 -3.47 -1.99
N TRP A 171 -18.46 -3.31 -0.70
CA TRP A 171 -17.41 -3.92 0.11
C TRP A 171 -18.04 -5.00 0.98
N ARG A 172 -17.64 -6.26 0.79
CA ARG A 172 -18.14 -7.40 1.58
C ARG A 172 -17.03 -7.85 2.51
N ALA A 173 -17.19 -7.55 3.78
CA ALA A 173 -16.21 -7.93 4.79
C ALA A 173 -16.87 -8.10 6.15
N ASP A 174 -16.24 -8.86 7.02
CA ASP A 174 -16.58 -9.00 8.41
C ASP A 174 -15.33 -9.07 9.30
N SER A 175 -15.49 -9.38 10.58
CA SER A 175 -14.43 -9.35 11.58
C SER A 175 -13.28 -10.34 11.30
N ILE A 176 -13.54 -11.46 10.60
CA ILE A 176 -12.49 -12.46 10.30
C ILE A 176 -11.49 -11.99 9.25
N HIS A 177 -11.90 -11.07 8.35
CA HIS A 177 -11.05 -10.57 7.27
C HIS A 177 -9.99 -9.57 7.76
N PHE A 178 -10.28 -8.86 8.86
CA PHE A 178 -9.39 -7.82 9.41
C PHE A 178 -9.24 -7.95 10.92
N PRO A 179 -8.77 -9.10 11.46
CA PRO A 179 -8.88 -9.43 12.88
C PRO A 179 -8.13 -8.49 13.84
N LYS A 180 -7.24 -7.65 13.31
CA LYS A 180 -6.45 -6.69 14.10
C LYS A 180 -6.62 -5.24 13.67
N LEU A 181 -7.69 -4.93 12.91
CA LEU A 181 -7.92 -3.56 12.47
C LEU A 181 -8.22 -2.65 13.66
N GLU A 182 -7.43 -1.60 13.81
CA GLU A 182 -7.57 -0.58 14.85
C GLU A 182 -8.24 0.69 14.31
N ARG A 183 -7.94 1.07 13.06
CA ARG A 183 -8.44 2.31 12.47
C ARG A 183 -8.82 2.14 11.01
N LEU A 184 -10.04 2.54 10.70
CA LEU A 184 -10.59 2.62 9.36
C LEU A 184 -10.78 4.08 8.96
N PHE A 185 -10.20 4.47 7.83
CA PHE A 185 -10.31 5.83 7.30
C PHE A 185 -10.86 5.79 5.88
N ILE A 186 -12.00 6.44 5.63
CA ILE A 186 -12.65 6.48 4.32
C ILE A 186 -12.84 7.93 3.91
N LYS A 187 -12.29 8.32 2.75
CA LYS A 187 -12.32 9.70 2.29
C LYS A 187 -12.65 9.78 0.80
N LEU A 188 -13.57 10.70 0.45
CA LEU A 188 -13.95 10.98 -0.94
C LEU A 188 -14.44 9.73 -1.72
N CYS A 189 -14.92 8.70 -1.04
CA CYS A 189 -15.45 7.47 -1.65
C CYS A 189 -16.93 7.66 -2.02
N LYS A 190 -17.17 8.30 -3.17
CA LYS A 190 -18.51 8.71 -3.61
C LYS A 190 -19.41 7.55 -4.07
N HIS A 191 -18.84 6.40 -4.36
CA HIS A 191 -19.58 5.23 -4.87
C HIS A 191 -19.82 4.16 -3.79
N LEU A 192 -19.01 4.12 -2.72
CA LEU A 192 -19.14 3.14 -1.65
C LEU A 192 -20.47 3.33 -0.91
N GLU A 193 -21.31 2.30 -0.93
CA GLU A 193 -22.69 2.40 -0.44
C GLU A 193 -22.76 2.33 1.08
N GLU A 194 -21.99 1.43 1.68
CA GLU A 194 -21.99 1.20 3.13
C GLU A 194 -20.64 0.67 3.63
N ILE A 195 -20.40 0.79 4.92
CA ILE A 195 -19.37 0.04 5.63
C ILE A 195 -20.03 -1.28 6.08
N PRO A 196 -19.44 -2.45 5.77
CA PRO A 196 -20.01 -3.72 6.22
C PRO A 196 -20.19 -3.74 7.75
N SER A 197 -21.36 -4.18 8.22
CA SER A 197 -21.68 -4.20 9.66
C SER A 197 -20.69 -5.05 10.48
N GLY A 198 -20.19 -6.16 9.90
CA GLY A 198 -19.21 -7.02 10.55
C GLY A 198 -17.87 -6.34 10.85
N ILE A 199 -17.56 -5.21 10.21
CA ILE A 199 -16.38 -4.39 10.58
C ILE A 199 -16.52 -3.86 12.01
N GLY A 200 -17.74 -3.56 12.46
CA GLY A 200 -18.00 -3.14 13.83
C GLY A 200 -17.71 -4.23 14.89
N GLU A 201 -17.75 -5.49 14.50
CA GLU A 201 -17.50 -6.64 15.40
C GLU A 201 -16.00 -6.90 15.65
N ILE A 202 -15.11 -6.16 14.99
CA ILE A 202 -13.66 -6.27 15.20
C ILE A 202 -13.30 -5.72 16.58
N THR A 203 -12.87 -6.58 17.47
CA THR A 203 -12.61 -6.24 18.89
C THR A 203 -11.48 -5.23 19.09
N THR A 204 -10.58 -5.09 18.12
CA THR A 204 -9.46 -4.13 18.17
C THR A 204 -9.81 -2.78 17.54
N LEU A 205 -11.01 -2.62 16.95
CA LEU A 205 -11.39 -1.41 16.24
C LEU A 205 -11.64 -0.25 17.21
N GLN A 206 -10.87 0.82 17.05
CA GLN A 206 -10.90 2.01 17.90
C GLN A 206 -11.57 3.21 17.21
N SER A 207 -11.41 3.33 15.89
CA SER A 207 -12.01 4.46 15.17
C SER A 207 -12.40 4.16 13.73
N ILE A 208 -13.52 4.76 13.33
CA ILE A 208 -13.98 4.87 11.94
C ILE A 208 -14.04 6.37 11.62
N GLU A 209 -13.32 6.78 10.59
CA GLU A 209 -13.32 8.18 10.14
C GLU A 209 -13.85 8.25 8.71
N VAL A 210 -14.91 9.05 8.48
CA VAL A 210 -15.57 9.19 7.19
C VAL A 210 -15.58 10.66 6.77
N TYR A 211 -14.94 10.98 5.63
CA TYR A 211 -14.79 12.35 5.15
C TYR A 211 -15.29 12.51 3.72
N TYR A 212 -16.20 13.45 3.48
CA TYR A 212 -16.71 13.82 2.15
C TYR A 212 -17.24 12.62 1.35
N CYS A 213 -17.94 11.73 2.01
CA CYS A 213 -18.60 10.57 1.43
C CYS A 213 -20.10 10.79 1.32
N ARG A 214 -20.83 9.84 0.73
CA ARG A 214 -22.29 9.90 0.59
C ARG A 214 -22.99 9.62 1.93
N ASP A 215 -24.25 10.09 2.06
CA ASP A 215 -25.03 9.96 3.28
C ASP A 215 -25.26 8.50 3.71
N SER A 216 -25.42 7.58 2.76
CA SER A 216 -25.62 6.16 3.07
C SER A 216 -24.41 5.56 3.81
N LEU A 217 -23.18 5.93 3.40
CA LEU A 217 -21.96 5.49 4.07
C LEU A 217 -21.84 6.11 5.48
N VAL A 218 -22.19 7.37 5.61
CA VAL A 218 -22.24 8.06 6.91
C VAL A 218 -23.24 7.38 7.84
N THR A 219 -24.42 7.00 7.32
CA THR A 219 -25.45 6.29 8.07
C THR A 219 -24.95 4.94 8.53
N SER A 220 -24.31 4.14 7.67
CA SER A 220 -23.76 2.84 8.07
C SER A 220 -22.70 2.97 9.17
N ALA A 221 -21.82 3.98 9.10
CA ALA A 221 -20.83 4.23 10.15
C ALA A 221 -21.48 4.54 11.52
N LYS A 222 -22.55 5.36 11.53
CA LYS A 222 -23.31 5.67 12.76
C LYS A 222 -24.04 4.45 13.30
N GLN A 223 -24.64 3.63 12.44
CA GLN A 223 -25.30 2.39 12.84
C GLN A 223 -24.32 1.41 13.51
N ILE A 224 -23.09 1.29 13.00
CA ILE A 224 -22.03 0.50 13.63
C ILE A 224 -21.75 1.04 15.03
N GLN A 225 -21.60 2.35 15.20
CA GLN A 225 -21.35 2.95 16.52
C GLN A 225 -22.50 2.68 17.50
N GLU A 226 -23.73 2.94 17.09
CA GLU A 226 -24.92 2.71 17.91
C GLU A 226 -25.05 1.23 18.32
N THR A 227 -24.78 0.30 17.40
CA THR A 227 -24.78 -1.14 17.68
C THR A 227 -23.73 -1.48 18.72
N GLN A 228 -22.52 -0.97 18.61
CA GLN A 228 -21.45 -1.23 19.56
C GLN A 228 -21.76 -0.65 20.94
N GLN A 229 -22.32 0.55 21.01
CA GLN A 229 -22.80 1.14 22.28
C GLN A 229 -23.88 0.30 22.95
N ASN A 230 -24.83 -0.22 22.18
CA ASN A 230 -25.87 -1.12 22.71
C ASN A 230 -25.30 -2.42 23.28
N PHE A 231 -24.14 -2.88 22.80
CA PHE A 231 -23.37 -4.00 23.36
C PHE A 231 -22.41 -3.61 24.49
N GLY A 232 -22.41 -2.33 24.91
CA GLY A 232 -21.57 -1.83 26.00
C GLY A 232 -20.14 -1.44 25.59
N ASN A 233 -19.87 -1.33 24.29
CA ASN A 233 -18.59 -0.84 23.78
C ASN A 233 -18.71 0.66 23.43
N ASP A 234 -18.43 1.53 24.40
CA ASP A 234 -18.43 2.98 24.24
C ASP A 234 -17.12 3.55 23.70
N ASP A 235 -16.08 2.71 23.53
CA ASP A 235 -14.73 3.15 23.14
C ASP A 235 -14.60 3.40 21.64
N LEU A 236 -15.50 2.82 20.78
CA LEU A 236 -15.46 3.01 19.35
C LEU A 236 -15.83 4.45 18.97
N GLN A 237 -14.86 5.18 18.42
CA GLN A 237 -15.06 6.54 17.96
C GLN A 237 -15.43 6.59 16.47
N VAL A 238 -16.55 7.22 16.12
CA VAL A 238 -16.93 7.51 14.74
C VAL A 238 -16.86 9.02 14.51
N ARG A 239 -16.04 9.44 13.53
CA ARG A 239 -15.85 10.84 13.16
C ARG A 239 -16.30 11.06 11.73
N ILE A 240 -17.12 12.09 11.52
CA ILE A 240 -17.71 12.43 10.23
C ILE A 240 -17.44 13.91 9.94
N LEU A 241 -16.94 14.20 8.72
CA LEU A 241 -16.65 15.56 8.23
C LEU A 241 -17.04 15.70 6.75
#